data_d5b3e3dfb633684079f886bcbcc76fc8
#
_entry.id   d5b3e3dfb633684079f886bcbcc76fc8
#
_cell.length_a   1.000
_cell.length_b   1.000
_cell.length_c   1.000
_cell.angle_alpha   90.00
_cell.angle_beta   90.00
_cell.angle_gamma   90.00
#
_symmetry.space_group_name_H-M   'P 1'
#
loop_
_entity.id
_entity.type
_entity.pdbx_description
1 polymer ?
#
loop_
_entity_poly.entity_id
_entity_poly.type
_entity_poly.pdbx_seq_one_letter_code
_entity_poly.pdbx_strand_id
1 'polypeptide(L)'
;MKKRVIIVLSSLVVFVLAITCAIVLIPNYAEPIDLAEDITMEIKEGTLTKTGATIVITDLSGKNNTFSKEFRIDQKRGGKWYTLKDKSKNKVNVVAGQQEEENKKLEQQLNWEKNYGTLSDGYYRIVKKINNKDIVVEFKIESLK
;
A
#
# COMPACT_ATOMS: atom_id res chain seq x y z
N MET A 1 -34.33 17.19 -39.39
CA MET A 1 -33.01 16.55 -39.18
C MET A 1 -32.20 17.17 -38.03
N LYS A 2 -32.03 18.49 -37.94
CA LYS A 2 -31.20 19.15 -36.91
C LYS A 2 -31.60 18.82 -35.46
N LYS A 3 -32.89 18.80 -35.10
CA LYS A 3 -33.37 18.50 -33.73
C LYS A 3 -33.02 17.05 -33.26
N ARG A 4 -33.12 16.06 -34.14
CA ARG A 4 -32.79 14.66 -33.80
C ARG A 4 -31.29 14.47 -33.57
N VAL A 5 -30.45 15.14 -34.34
CA VAL A 5 -28.98 15.12 -34.15
C VAL A 5 -28.57 15.74 -32.82
N ILE A 6 -29.22 16.85 -32.44
CA ILE A 6 -28.94 17.51 -31.14
C ILE A 6 -29.30 16.61 -29.95
N ILE A 7 -30.45 15.91 -30.02
CA ILE A 7 -30.90 14.98 -28.98
C ILE A 7 -29.92 13.81 -28.82
N VAL A 8 -29.46 13.23 -29.94
CA VAL A 8 -28.49 12.13 -29.91
C VAL A 8 -27.13 12.57 -29.34
N LEU A 9 -26.66 13.76 -29.74
CA LEU A 9 -25.41 14.31 -29.21
C LEU A 9 -25.50 14.62 -27.72
N SER A 10 -26.62 15.18 -27.25
CA SER A 10 -26.81 15.44 -25.80
C SER A 10 -26.89 14.15 -24.98
N SER A 11 -27.55 13.11 -25.50
CA SER A 11 -27.62 11.79 -24.86
C SER A 11 -26.23 11.13 -24.74
N LEU A 12 -25.42 11.23 -25.81
CA LEU A 12 -24.05 10.69 -25.81
C LEU A 12 -23.16 11.39 -24.78
N VAL A 13 -23.25 12.70 -24.68
CA VAL A 13 -22.47 13.49 -23.68
C VAL A 13 -22.85 13.11 -22.25
N VAL A 14 -24.14 12.98 -21.95
CA VAL A 14 -24.63 12.56 -20.63
C VAL A 14 -24.15 11.13 -20.30
N PHE A 15 -24.17 10.22 -21.28
CA PHE A 15 -23.71 8.85 -21.10
C PHE A 15 -22.19 8.78 -20.84
N VAL A 16 -21.40 9.54 -21.56
CA VAL A 16 -19.94 9.65 -21.34
C VAL A 16 -19.63 10.24 -19.97
N LEU A 17 -20.35 11.30 -19.56
CA LEU A 17 -20.20 11.88 -18.21
C LEU A 17 -20.58 10.89 -17.10
N ALA A 18 -21.63 10.09 -17.28
CA ALA A 18 -22.03 9.07 -16.33
C ALA A 18 -20.96 7.96 -16.20
N ILE A 19 -20.37 7.52 -17.31
CA ILE A 19 -19.28 6.53 -17.29
C ILE A 19 -18.04 7.09 -16.62
N THR A 20 -17.63 8.32 -16.94
CA THR A 20 -16.45 8.96 -16.30
C THR A 20 -16.66 9.15 -14.80
N CYS A 21 -17.85 9.53 -14.37
CA CYS A 21 -18.20 9.63 -12.95
C CYS A 21 -18.15 8.27 -12.24
N ALA A 22 -18.63 7.21 -12.89
CA ALA A 22 -18.60 5.85 -12.34
C ALA A 22 -17.16 5.33 -12.16
N ILE A 23 -16.28 5.60 -13.13
CA ILE A 23 -14.86 5.18 -13.06
C ILE A 23 -14.13 5.90 -11.92
N VAL A 24 -14.43 7.19 -11.67
CA VAL A 24 -13.82 7.98 -10.58
C VAL A 24 -14.27 7.51 -9.20
N LEU A 25 -15.47 6.90 -9.12
CA LEU A 25 -16.06 6.41 -7.87
C LEU A 25 -15.70 4.96 -7.53
N ILE A 26 -14.93 4.24 -8.36
CA ILE A 26 -14.51 2.87 -8.03
C ILE A 26 -13.58 2.94 -6.80
N PRO A 27 -13.98 2.35 -5.66
CA PRO A 27 -13.12 2.33 -4.48
C PRO A 27 -11.84 1.54 -4.80
N ASN A 28 -10.70 2.07 -4.39
CA ASN A 28 -9.41 1.39 -4.54
C ASN A 28 -9.27 0.31 -3.45
N TYR A 29 -10.06 -0.77 -3.56
CA TYR A 29 -9.95 -1.90 -2.66
C TYR A 29 -8.54 -2.49 -2.72
N ALA A 30 -8.00 -2.83 -1.55
CA ALA A 30 -6.72 -3.52 -1.49
C ALA A 30 -6.86 -4.93 -2.06
N GLU A 31 -5.81 -5.37 -2.76
CA GLU A 31 -5.71 -6.75 -3.26
C GLU A 31 -5.77 -7.74 -2.08
N PRO A 32 -6.33 -8.94 -2.30
CA PRO A 32 -6.24 -10.04 -1.35
C PRO A 32 -4.79 -10.29 -0.95
N ILE A 33 -4.57 -10.68 0.29
CA ILE A 33 -3.24 -11.00 0.84
C ILE A 33 -3.00 -12.50 0.68
N ASP A 34 -1.85 -12.85 0.08
CA ASP A 34 -1.35 -14.21 -0.03
C ASP A 34 -0.08 -14.33 0.83
N LEU A 35 -0.25 -14.70 2.10
CA LEU A 35 0.81 -14.67 3.11
C LEU A 35 1.94 -15.66 2.85
N ALA A 36 3.17 -15.21 3.12
CA ALA A 36 4.31 -16.10 3.29
C ALA A 36 4.22 -16.79 4.66
N GLU A 37 4.46 -18.12 4.71
CA GLU A 37 4.29 -18.92 5.93
C GLU A 37 5.44 -18.76 6.92
N ASP A 38 6.68 -18.66 6.42
CA ASP A 38 7.89 -18.68 7.23
C ASP A 38 8.59 -17.32 7.38
N ILE A 39 7.92 -16.24 6.98
CA ILE A 39 8.48 -14.88 7.01
C ILE A 39 7.49 -13.95 7.70
N THR A 40 7.94 -13.30 8.75
CA THR A 40 7.14 -12.36 9.52
C THR A 40 7.68 -10.94 9.41
N MET A 41 6.83 -9.96 9.66
CA MET A 41 7.19 -8.56 9.71
C MET A 41 6.53 -7.91 10.92
N GLU A 42 7.31 -7.16 11.68
CA GLU A 42 6.84 -6.39 12.83
C GLU A 42 7.36 -4.95 12.78
N ILE A 43 6.69 -4.04 13.46
CA ILE A 43 7.20 -2.67 13.67
C ILE A 43 8.07 -2.67 14.92
N LYS A 44 9.30 -2.16 14.77
CA LYS A 44 10.22 -1.98 15.91
C LYS A 44 9.60 -1.01 16.91
N GLU A 45 9.55 -1.43 18.17
CA GLU A 45 8.97 -0.63 19.25
C GLU A 45 9.57 0.78 19.33
N GLY A 46 8.71 1.78 19.56
CA GLY A 46 9.11 3.19 19.69
C GLY A 46 9.44 3.89 18.36
N THR A 47 9.36 3.20 17.18
CA THR A 47 9.74 3.82 15.90
C THR A 47 8.56 4.28 15.05
N LEU A 48 7.33 3.88 15.41
CA LEU A 48 6.13 4.23 14.65
C LEU A 48 5.79 5.71 14.80
N THR A 49 5.67 6.38 13.67
CA THR A 49 5.26 7.80 13.57
C THR A 49 4.19 7.94 12.50
N LYS A 50 3.63 9.14 12.35
CA LYS A 50 2.69 9.45 11.25
C LYS A 50 3.35 9.47 9.86
N THR A 51 4.67 9.49 9.78
CA THR A 51 5.44 9.65 8.53
C THR A 51 6.38 8.48 8.24
N GLY A 52 6.55 7.54 9.17
CA GLY A 52 7.47 6.41 9.00
C GLY A 52 7.51 5.45 10.18
N ALA A 53 8.24 4.37 10.01
CA ALA A 53 8.55 3.38 11.04
C ALA A 53 9.80 2.59 10.65
N THR A 54 10.42 1.91 11.62
CA THR A 54 11.38 0.84 11.34
C THR A 54 10.65 -0.48 11.42
N ILE A 55 10.75 -1.30 10.38
CA ILE A 55 10.24 -2.67 10.37
C ILE A 55 11.37 -3.66 10.60
N VAL A 56 11.04 -4.76 11.25
CA VAL A 56 11.91 -5.93 11.42
C VAL A 56 11.27 -7.09 10.68
N ILE A 57 11.98 -7.63 9.70
CA ILE A 57 11.56 -8.82 8.96
C ILE A 57 12.37 -9.98 9.51
N THR A 58 11.68 -11.07 9.91
CA THR A 58 12.30 -12.31 10.34
C THR A 58 12.01 -13.39 9.32
N ASP A 59 13.05 -13.96 8.71
CA ASP A 59 12.95 -15.01 7.69
C ASP A 59 13.40 -16.34 8.27
N LEU A 60 12.47 -17.25 8.47
CA LEU A 60 12.70 -18.61 8.93
C LEU A 60 12.57 -19.65 7.82
N SER A 61 12.41 -19.23 6.56
CA SER A 61 12.18 -20.12 5.42
C SER A 61 13.38 -21.02 5.06
N GLY A 62 14.57 -20.72 5.59
CA GLY A 62 15.82 -21.43 5.23
C GLY A 62 16.31 -21.14 3.82
N LYS A 63 15.68 -20.20 3.10
CA LYS A 63 16.01 -19.80 1.72
C LYS A 63 16.74 -18.45 1.73
N ASN A 64 17.54 -18.20 0.71
CA ASN A 64 18.11 -16.87 0.48
C ASN A 64 17.07 -15.98 -0.21
N ASN A 65 16.31 -15.24 0.58
CA ASN A 65 15.32 -14.32 0.08
C ASN A 65 15.91 -12.91 -0.08
N THR A 66 15.47 -12.20 -1.13
CA THR A 66 15.84 -10.82 -1.36
C THR A 66 14.65 -9.92 -1.02
N PHE A 67 14.88 -8.94 -0.16
CA PHE A 67 13.84 -8.02 0.31
C PHE A 67 13.98 -6.67 -0.40
N SER A 68 13.00 -6.31 -1.23
CA SER A 68 12.97 -4.98 -1.85
C SER A 68 12.66 -3.91 -0.80
N LYS A 69 13.00 -2.64 -1.11
CA LYS A 69 12.54 -1.51 -0.28
C LYS A 69 11.11 -1.10 -0.59
N GLU A 70 10.50 -1.67 -1.62
CA GLU A 70 9.13 -1.38 -2.00
C GLU A 70 8.14 -1.88 -0.96
N PHE A 71 7.09 -1.10 -0.72
CA PHE A 71 5.98 -1.43 0.14
C PHE A 71 4.74 -0.67 -0.31
N ARG A 72 3.57 -1.17 0.06
CA ARG A 72 2.32 -0.41 -0.04
C ARG A 72 1.71 -0.22 1.35
N ILE A 73 0.91 0.81 1.50
CA ILE A 73 0.12 1.04 2.70
C ILE A 73 -1.35 0.91 2.33
N ASP A 74 -2.06 0.08 3.09
CA ASP A 74 -3.50 -0.01 3.02
C ASP A 74 -4.10 0.59 4.29
N GLN A 75 -5.26 1.25 4.17
CA GLN A 75 -6.04 1.80 5.29
C GLN A 75 -7.33 1.02 5.47
N LYS A 76 -7.68 0.69 6.70
CA LYS A 76 -8.96 0.03 7.05
C LYS A 76 -10.06 1.07 7.24
N ARG A 77 -11.14 0.94 6.49
CA ARG A 77 -12.34 1.79 6.58
C ARG A 77 -13.59 0.92 6.50
N GLY A 78 -14.52 1.06 7.45
CA GLY A 78 -15.76 0.28 7.45
C GLY A 78 -15.52 -1.24 7.35
N GLY A 79 -14.48 -1.75 8.01
CA GLY A 79 -14.12 -3.17 7.98
C GLY A 79 -13.40 -3.66 6.72
N LYS A 80 -13.21 -2.82 5.70
CA LYS A 80 -12.54 -3.15 4.44
C LYS A 80 -11.20 -2.45 4.32
N TRP A 81 -10.26 -3.06 3.58
CA TRP A 81 -8.96 -2.50 3.29
C TRP A 81 -8.96 -1.76 1.94
N TYR A 82 -8.33 -0.59 1.91
CA TYR A 82 -8.18 0.27 0.74
C TYR A 82 -6.71 0.64 0.57
N THR A 83 -6.15 0.39 -0.60
CA THR A 83 -4.78 0.81 -0.91
C THR A 83 -4.68 2.31 -1.01
N LEU A 84 -3.77 2.92 -0.27
CA LEU A 84 -3.46 4.34 -0.38
C LEU A 84 -2.76 4.61 -1.72
N LYS A 85 -3.13 5.73 -2.35
CA LYS A 85 -2.52 6.14 -3.61
C LYS A 85 -1.10 6.63 -3.36
N ASP A 86 -0.11 5.96 -3.97
CA ASP A 86 1.27 6.44 -4.02
C ASP A 86 1.32 7.72 -4.88
N LYS A 87 1.80 8.81 -4.29
CA LYS A 87 1.94 10.13 -4.92
C LYS A 87 3.31 10.32 -5.58
N SER A 88 4.24 9.40 -5.35
CA SER A 88 5.57 9.48 -5.96
C SER A 88 5.47 9.31 -7.47
N LYS A 89 6.08 10.25 -8.21
CA LYS A 89 6.11 10.20 -9.68
C LYS A 89 7.10 9.16 -10.22
N ASN A 90 8.02 8.70 -9.38
CA ASN A 90 9.08 7.76 -9.75
C ASN A 90 8.99 6.52 -8.87
N LYS A 91 8.62 5.40 -9.46
CA LYS A 91 8.92 4.10 -8.88
C LYS A 91 10.43 3.94 -8.91
N VAL A 92 11.11 4.27 -7.83
CA VAL A 92 12.54 4.04 -7.70
C VAL A 92 12.73 2.53 -7.61
N ASN A 93 13.36 1.94 -8.63
CA ASN A 93 13.88 0.58 -8.54
C ASN A 93 14.92 0.57 -7.42
N VAL A 94 14.55 0.07 -6.28
CA VAL A 94 15.40 0.10 -5.09
C VAL A 94 16.20 -1.18 -5.04
N VAL A 95 17.50 -1.00 -4.99
CA VAL A 95 18.50 -2.06 -4.79
C VAL A 95 18.14 -2.84 -3.52
N ALA A 96 18.16 -4.18 -3.64
CA ALA A 96 17.93 -5.12 -2.56
C ALA A 96 18.79 -4.80 -1.33
N GLY A 97 18.17 -4.74 -0.16
CA GLY A 97 18.90 -4.73 1.10
C GLY A 97 19.57 -6.10 1.28
N GLN A 98 20.84 -6.11 1.70
CA GLN A 98 21.53 -7.34 2.06
C GLN A 98 20.99 -7.85 3.40
N GLN A 99 20.74 -9.15 3.47
CA GLN A 99 20.39 -9.84 4.70
C GLN A 99 21.68 -10.09 5.48
N GLU A 100 21.69 -9.76 6.78
CA GLU A 100 22.76 -10.23 7.67
C GLU A 100 22.55 -11.72 7.93
N GLU A 101 23.53 -12.55 7.54
CA GLU A 101 23.42 -14.03 7.53
C GLU A 101 23.25 -14.63 8.93
N GLU A 102 23.67 -13.95 10.01
CA GLU A 102 23.79 -14.55 11.33
C GLU A 102 22.47 -14.68 12.12
N ASN A 103 21.44 -13.88 11.83
CA ASN A 103 20.19 -13.87 12.62
C ASN A 103 18.87 -13.95 11.82
N LYS A 104 18.91 -14.12 10.49
CA LYS A 104 17.69 -14.17 9.66
C LYS A 104 16.73 -12.98 9.89
N LYS A 105 17.24 -11.87 10.41
CA LYS A 105 16.50 -10.63 10.69
C LYS A 105 17.04 -9.48 9.85
N LEU A 106 16.14 -8.73 9.24
CA LEU A 106 16.43 -7.53 8.48
C LEU A 106 15.68 -6.35 9.07
N GLU A 107 16.39 -5.33 9.51
CA GLU A 107 15.79 -4.04 9.87
C GLU A 107 15.74 -3.13 8.65
N GLN A 108 14.60 -2.52 8.41
CA GLN A 108 14.41 -1.55 7.33
C GLN A 108 13.66 -0.33 7.83
N GLN A 109 14.27 0.85 7.69
CA GLN A 109 13.59 2.11 7.95
C GLN A 109 12.71 2.48 6.76
N LEU A 110 11.42 2.68 7.01
CA LEU A 110 10.45 3.15 6.05
C LEU A 110 10.09 4.62 6.34
N ASN A 111 10.19 5.46 5.32
CA ASN A 111 9.66 6.81 5.34
C ASN A 111 8.62 6.90 4.22
N TRP A 112 7.37 7.10 4.57
CA TRP A 112 6.25 7.15 3.63
C TRP A 112 5.71 8.56 3.38
N GLU A 113 6.29 9.58 3.99
CA GLU A 113 5.81 10.95 3.86
C GLU A 113 5.75 11.42 2.41
N LYS A 114 6.79 11.15 1.60
CA LYS A 114 6.86 11.53 0.18
C LYS A 114 5.85 10.77 -0.67
N ASN A 115 5.57 9.51 -0.33
CA ASN A 115 4.73 8.62 -1.11
C ASN A 115 3.26 8.75 -0.75
N TYR A 116 2.96 8.79 0.54
CA TYR A 116 1.58 8.74 1.04
C TYR A 116 1.20 9.99 1.84
N GLY A 117 2.18 10.80 2.25
CA GLY A 117 1.99 11.94 3.14
C GLY A 117 1.94 11.52 4.61
N THR A 118 1.57 12.47 5.47
CA THR A 118 1.35 12.23 6.90
C THR A 118 0.06 11.44 7.09
N LEU A 119 0.13 10.26 7.71
CA LEU A 119 -1.05 9.44 7.99
C LEU A 119 -1.90 10.08 9.09
N SER A 120 -3.21 10.10 8.88
CA SER A 120 -4.19 10.49 9.90
C SER A 120 -4.39 9.36 10.92
N ASP A 121 -5.11 9.65 12.01
CA ASP A 121 -5.51 8.63 12.97
C ASP A 121 -6.34 7.55 12.28
N GLY A 122 -6.05 6.28 12.57
CA GLY A 122 -6.71 5.15 11.92
C GLY A 122 -5.93 3.84 11.99
N TYR A 123 -6.51 2.81 11.37
CA TYR A 123 -5.89 1.49 11.26
C TYR A 123 -5.30 1.31 9.87
N TYR A 124 -4.08 0.82 9.84
CA TYR A 124 -3.28 0.66 8.63
C TYR A 124 -2.59 -0.69 8.60
N ARG A 125 -2.12 -1.08 7.43
CA ARG A 125 -1.15 -2.17 7.29
C ARG A 125 -0.10 -1.81 6.25
N ILE A 126 1.14 -2.24 6.52
CA ILE A 126 2.21 -2.27 5.53
C ILE A 126 2.19 -3.64 4.88
N VAL A 127 2.28 -3.67 3.56
CA VAL A 127 2.36 -4.90 2.76
C VAL A 127 3.62 -4.85 1.91
N LYS A 128 4.43 -5.89 1.97
CA LYS A 128 5.62 -6.08 1.11
C LYS A 128 5.51 -7.42 0.41
N LYS A 129 6.04 -7.49 -0.82
CA LYS A 129 6.08 -8.74 -1.60
C LYS A 129 7.45 -9.40 -1.50
N ILE A 130 7.44 -10.71 -1.32
CA ILE A 130 8.61 -11.59 -1.34
C ILE A 130 8.24 -12.83 -2.14
N ASN A 131 8.93 -13.07 -3.26
CA ASN A 131 8.71 -14.26 -4.10
C ASN A 131 7.22 -14.51 -4.44
N ASN A 132 6.48 -13.46 -4.82
CA ASN A 132 5.04 -13.46 -5.11
C ASN A 132 4.11 -13.70 -3.91
N LYS A 133 4.63 -13.84 -2.70
CA LYS A 133 3.86 -13.87 -1.44
C LYS A 133 3.92 -12.52 -0.76
N ASP A 134 3.00 -12.29 0.17
CA ASP A 134 2.92 -11.05 0.95
C ASP A 134 3.41 -11.27 2.37
N ILE A 135 4.13 -10.29 2.92
CA ILE A 135 4.32 -10.14 4.36
C ILE A 135 3.62 -8.87 4.81
N VAL A 136 2.98 -8.92 5.96
CA VAL A 136 2.08 -7.86 6.42
C VAL A 136 2.30 -7.55 7.88
N VAL A 137 2.27 -6.26 8.24
CA VAL A 137 2.13 -5.81 9.62
C VAL A 137 1.00 -4.79 9.71
N GLU A 138 0.07 -5.01 10.64
CA GLU A 138 -1.01 -4.06 10.95
C GLU A 138 -0.58 -3.13 12.08
N PHE A 139 -1.01 -1.86 12.00
CA PHE A 139 -0.70 -0.87 13.01
C PHE A 139 -1.79 0.20 13.13
N LYS A 140 -1.76 0.94 14.21
CA LYS A 140 -2.67 2.04 14.48
C LYS A 140 -1.90 3.35 14.64
N ILE A 141 -2.38 4.40 14.02
CA ILE A 141 -1.94 5.77 14.29
C ILE A 141 -2.97 6.43 15.19
N GLU A 142 -2.51 7.04 16.27
CA GLU A 142 -3.33 7.81 17.21
C GLU A 142 -2.61 9.12 17.55
N SER A 143 -3.36 10.22 17.54
CA SER A 143 -2.88 11.48 18.13
C SER A 143 -2.89 11.35 19.65
N LEU A 144 -1.80 11.73 20.29
CA LEU A 144 -1.80 11.94 21.74
C LEU A 144 -2.84 13.02 22.06
N LYS A 145 -3.78 12.70 22.94
CA LYS A 145 -4.77 13.64 23.46
C LYS A 145 -4.12 14.60 24.46
#